data_59f7b825badec38d2cf58155dd2f29b4
#
_entry.id   59f7b825badec38d2cf58155dd2f29b4
#
_cell.length_a   1.000
_cell.length_b   1.000
_cell.length_c   1.000
_cell.angle_alpha   90.00
_cell.angle_beta   90.00
_cell.angle_gamma   90.00
#
_symmetry.space_group_name_H-M   'P 1'
#
loop_
_entity.id
_entity.type
_entity.pdbx_description
1 polymer ?
#
loop_
_entity_poly.entity_id
_entity_poly.type
_entity_poly.pdbx_seq_one_letter_code
_entity_poly.pdbx_strand_id
1 'polypeptide(L)'
;MDPHVKSRLTKVLDAEGLDALVASTPENLQYVTGFRSIAHALFRGLELYGVFTRQGVGLVIPFIDATGVSADGIAVDRLACYGRFFFNYAEPPGPVGSRVREITSAPAAGAGEALRDVLGGLGALGKRIALDEAGVFPATWQRLTAQLDGAAMVPGYAHFRTARMIKSAEEVRRLERAALIAEDGVAAVLGMLKAGVTEREAAMVFEQEILRRGAQPFFTVVTMGYRAALADVYPSDTALKAGDVIRFDLGCVYQGYRSDISRTAVLGTPSEKQLRYYNAARDGEQAAIAAMKPGVEVSRIFETAMRVTREHGLPHYERNHVGHGIGLEPYDPPTLNAATHTTLEPGMVFCVETPYYEHGWGGVQVEDAVEITAAGVRRLTQSSQELQILG
;
A
#
# COMPACT_ATOMS: atom_id res chain seq x y z
N MET A 1 19.41 4.30 -4.08
CA MET A 1 18.41 3.23 -4.39
C MET A 1 18.86 1.92 -3.76
N ASP A 2 17.95 1.17 -3.15
CA ASP A 2 18.17 -0.17 -2.60
C ASP A 2 18.64 -1.14 -3.72
N PRO A 3 19.68 -1.97 -3.50
CA PRO A 3 20.18 -2.92 -4.51
C PRO A 3 19.12 -3.95 -4.96
N HIS A 4 18.22 -4.38 -4.06
CA HIS A 4 17.11 -5.28 -4.39
C HIS A 4 16.11 -4.60 -5.33
N VAL A 5 15.68 -3.37 -5.03
CA VAL A 5 14.79 -2.57 -5.87
C VAL A 5 15.41 -2.37 -7.26
N LYS A 6 16.70 -2.02 -7.33
CA LYS A 6 17.43 -1.91 -8.58
C LYS A 6 17.40 -3.21 -9.38
N SER A 7 17.65 -4.34 -8.72
CA SER A 7 17.60 -5.66 -9.37
C SER A 7 16.20 -5.99 -9.92
N ARG A 8 15.14 -5.70 -9.15
CA ARG A 8 13.75 -5.93 -9.58
C ARG A 8 13.38 -5.10 -10.81
N LEU A 9 13.69 -3.80 -10.78
CA LEU A 9 13.43 -2.91 -11.91
C LEU A 9 14.26 -3.31 -13.15
N THR A 10 15.53 -3.73 -12.97
CA THR A 10 16.36 -4.21 -14.07
C THR A 10 15.78 -5.48 -14.70
N LYS A 11 15.32 -6.44 -13.89
CA LYS A 11 14.66 -7.65 -14.41
C LYS A 11 13.42 -7.31 -15.27
N VAL A 12 12.65 -6.31 -14.88
CA VAL A 12 11.50 -5.83 -15.68
C VAL A 12 11.97 -5.21 -16.99
N LEU A 13 13.01 -4.35 -16.98
CA LEU A 13 13.57 -3.80 -18.20
C LEU A 13 14.01 -4.91 -19.18
N ASP A 14 14.66 -5.96 -18.65
CA ASP A 14 15.19 -7.05 -19.46
C ASP A 14 14.07 -7.94 -20.03
N ALA A 15 13.09 -8.29 -19.20
CA ALA A 15 11.98 -9.15 -19.61
C ALA A 15 11.08 -8.50 -20.68
N GLU A 16 10.88 -7.18 -20.58
CA GLU A 16 9.97 -6.42 -21.44
C GLU A 16 10.69 -5.71 -22.60
N GLY A 17 12.03 -5.81 -22.68
CA GLY A 17 12.83 -5.12 -23.70
C GLY A 17 12.70 -3.61 -23.61
N LEU A 18 12.67 -3.06 -22.38
CA LEU A 18 12.54 -1.63 -22.11
C LEU A 18 13.92 -1.00 -21.85
N ASP A 19 14.03 0.28 -22.17
CA ASP A 19 15.23 1.10 -21.87
C ASP A 19 15.04 1.96 -20.61
N ALA A 20 13.79 2.33 -20.31
CA ALA A 20 13.46 3.10 -19.12
C ALA A 20 12.08 2.75 -18.56
N LEU A 21 11.95 2.87 -17.22
CA LEU A 21 10.71 2.94 -16.49
C LEU A 21 10.56 4.35 -15.95
N VAL A 22 9.42 4.99 -16.19
CA VAL A 22 9.09 6.34 -15.72
C VAL A 22 7.91 6.26 -14.77
N ALA A 23 8.17 6.41 -13.48
CA ALA A 23 7.18 6.46 -12.41
C ALA A 23 6.47 7.81 -12.40
N SER A 24 5.17 7.82 -12.21
CA SER A 24 4.34 9.02 -12.10
C SER A 24 3.34 8.98 -10.94
N THR A 25 3.03 7.80 -10.38
CA THR A 25 2.26 7.69 -9.14
C THR A 25 3.16 7.95 -7.92
N PRO A 26 2.61 8.43 -6.79
CA PRO A 26 3.37 8.63 -5.55
C PRO A 26 4.11 7.36 -5.09
N GLU A 27 3.47 6.21 -5.22
CA GLU A 27 4.00 4.90 -4.84
C GLU A 27 5.22 4.51 -5.69
N ASN A 28 5.07 4.61 -7.02
CA ASN A 28 6.14 4.28 -7.95
C ASN A 28 7.27 5.31 -7.91
N LEU A 29 6.95 6.59 -7.71
CA LEU A 29 7.94 7.65 -7.49
C LEU A 29 8.81 7.35 -6.26
N GLN A 30 8.17 7.03 -5.12
CA GLN A 30 8.87 6.62 -3.91
C GLN A 30 9.72 5.36 -4.15
N TYR A 31 9.18 4.36 -4.84
CA TYR A 31 9.89 3.11 -5.13
C TYR A 31 11.19 3.35 -5.91
N VAL A 32 11.15 4.23 -6.92
CA VAL A 32 12.31 4.55 -7.77
C VAL A 32 13.29 5.48 -7.07
N THR A 33 12.83 6.51 -6.39
CA THR A 33 13.66 7.64 -5.95
C THR A 33 13.81 7.75 -4.44
N GLY A 34 12.93 7.13 -3.66
CA GLY A 34 12.78 7.33 -2.23
C GLY A 34 12.05 8.63 -1.86
N PHE A 35 11.77 9.51 -2.81
CA PHE A 35 11.14 10.81 -2.56
C PHE A 35 9.63 10.69 -2.40
N ARG A 36 9.09 11.40 -1.41
CA ARG A 36 7.65 11.56 -1.15
C ARG A 36 7.30 13.05 -1.15
N SER A 37 6.49 13.47 -2.12
CA SER A 37 6.05 14.85 -2.23
C SER A 37 4.67 15.05 -1.59
N ILE A 38 4.54 16.02 -0.69
CA ILE A 38 3.24 16.46 -0.16
C ILE A 38 2.40 17.07 -1.28
N ALA A 39 3.01 17.87 -2.15
CA ALA A 39 2.32 18.51 -3.26
C ALA A 39 1.74 17.47 -4.24
N HIS A 40 2.47 16.39 -4.53
CA HIS A 40 2.00 15.29 -5.37
C HIS A 40 0.78 14.57 -4.76
N ALA A 41 0.76 14.39 -3.44
CA ALA A 41 -0.37 13.79 -2.75
C ALA A 41 -1.62 14.71 -2.72
N LEU A 42 -1.44 16.02 -2.72
CA LEU A 42 -2.52 17.00 -2.63
C LEU A 42 -3.12 17.40 -3.99
N PHE A 43 -2.28 17.56 -5.01
CA PHE A 43 -2.69 18.13 -6.29
C PHE A 43 -2.76 17.07 -7.39
N ARG A 44 -3.98 16.67 -7.75
CA ARG A 44 -4.20 15.74 -8.86
C ARG A 44 -3.63 16.31 -10.16
N GLY A 45 -2.82 15.49 -10.84
CA GLY A 45 -2.22 15.89 -12.12
C GLY A 45 -0.98 16.76 -11.99
N LEU A 46 -0.46 17.00 -10.78
CA LEU A 46 0.87 17.56 -10.61
C LEU A 46 1.89 16.55 -11.13
N GLU A 47 2.74 17.00 -12.04
CA GLU A 47 3.66 16.12 -12.73
C GLU A 47 4.99 15.98 -11.98
N LEU A 48 5.23 14.80 -11.42
CA LEU A 48 6.52 14.36 -10.90
C LEU A 48 6.90 13.06 -11.59
N TYR A 49 8.17 12.91 -11.96
CA TYR A 49 8.62 11.70 -12.64
C TYR A 49 9.89 11.14 -11.99
N GLY A 50 9.82 9.86 -11.58
CA GLY A 50 10.99 9.07 -11.21
C GLY A 50 11.42 8.22 -12.40
N VAL A 51 12.63 8.40 -12.89
CA VAL A 51 13.15 7.67 -14.06
C VAL A 51 14.14 6.62 -13.60
N PHE A 52 13.94 5.38 -14.02
CA PHE A 52 14.90 4.29 -13.84
C PHE A 52 15.39 3.80 -15.19
N THR A 53 16.72 3.71 -15.32
CA THR A 53 17.41 3.09 -16.45
C THR A 53 18.57 2.23 -15.94
N ARG A 54 19.18 1.44 -16.83
CA ARG A 54 20.41 0.70 -16.46
C ARG A 54 21.59 1.63 -16.12
N GLN A 55 21.57 2.89 -16.59
CA GLN A 55 22.63 3.88 -16.35
C GLN A 55 22.46 4.64 -15.04
N GLY A 56 21.25 4.71 -14.49
CA GLY A 56 21.00 5.44 -13.24
C GLY A 56 19.54 5.79 -13.02
N VAL A 57 19.35 6.64 -12.02
CA VAL A 57 18.06 7.12 -11.53
C VAL A 57 17.94 8.62 -11.78
N GLY A 58 16.78 9.04 -12.29
CA GLY A 58 16.43 10.45 -12.47
C GLY A 58 15.21 10.85 -11.68
N LEU A 59 15.09 12.14 -11.42
CA LEU A 59 13.95 12.75 -10.76
C LEU A 59 13.59 14.08 -11.42
N VAL A 60 12.31 14.24 -11.77
CA VAL A 60 11.73 15.48 -12.27
C VAL A 60 10.77 16.01 -11.24
N ILE A 61 10.94 17.26 -10.83
CA ILE A 61 10.13 17.89 -9.77
C ILE A 61 9.65 19.28 -10.18
N PRO A 62 8.47 19.72 -9.71
CA PRO A 62 8.11 21.14 -9.75
C PRO A 62 9.01 21.93 -8.80
N PHE A 63 9.17 23.21 -9.07
CA PHE A 63 10.06 24.12 -8.33
C PHE A 63 9.87 24.06 -6.80
N ILE A 64 8.63 23.95 -6.33
CA ILE A 64 8.30 23.90 -4.90
C ILE A 64 8.90 22.69 -4.18
N ASP A 65 9.02 21.56 -4.85
CA ASP A 65 9.52 20.29 -4.27
C ASP A 65 11.04 20.25 -4.10
N ALA A 66 11.78 21.25 -4.61
CA ALA A 66 13.22 21.40 -4.37
C ALA A 66 13.54 21.46 -2.87
N THR A 67 12.62 22.00 -2.05
CA THR A 67 12.76 22.04 -0.58
C THR A 67 12.69 20.67 0.04
N GLY A 68 11.71 19.83 -0.34
CA GLY A 68 11.58 18.45 0.15
C GLY A 68 12.77 17.58 -0.27
N VAL A 69 13.14 17.63 -1.56
CA VAL A 69 14.33 16.91 -2.07
C VAL A 69 15.59 17.27 -1.31
N SER A 70 15.76 18.56 -0.96
CA SER A 70 16.94 19.03 -0.22
C SER A 70 16.89 18.62 1.25
N ALA A 71 15.74 18.75 1.92
CA ALA A 71 15.56 18.44 3.33
C ALA A 71 15.69 16.93 3.61
N ASP A 72 15.14 16.09 2.71
CA ASP A 72 15.18 14.63 2.84
C ASP A 72 16.51 14.04 2.32
N GLY A 73 17.42 14.86 1.80
CA GLY A 73 18.71 14.39 1.30
C GLY A 73 18.61 13.46 0.09
N ILE A 74 17.56 13.60 -0.73
CA ILE A 74 17.33 12.74 -1.89
C ILE A 74 18.50 12.86 -2.88
N ALA A 75 19.11 11.74 -3.22
CA ALA A 75 20.23 11.65 -4.15
C ALA A 75 19.86 10.79 -5.35
N VAL A 76 19.94 11.38 -6.54
CA VAL A 76 19.71 10.73 -7.83
C VAL A 76 20.80 11.14 -8.82
N ASP A 77 20.99 10.35 -9.87
CA ASP A 77 22.05 10.62 -10.88
C ASP A 77 21.70 11.81 -11.77
N ARG A 78 20.41 12.09 -11.97
CA ARG A 78 19.91 13.24 -12.71
C ARG A 78 18.70 13.85 -12.00
N LEU A 79 18.74 15.15 -11.75
CA LEU A 79 17.65 15.92 -11.17
C LEU A 79 17.32 17.10 -12.06
N ALA A 80 16.07 17.23 -12.46
CA ALA A 80 15.58 18.41 -13.18
C ALA A 80 14.40 19.04 -12.44
N CYS A 81 14.42 20.37 -12.35
CA CYS A 81 13.36 21.18 -11.77
C CYS A 81 12.62 21.92 -12.89
N TYR A 82 11.32 22.10 -12.76
CA TYR A 82 10.52 22.85 -13.74
C TYR A 82 9.57 23.86 -13.09
N GLY A 83 9.14 24.84 -13.88
CA GLY A 83 8.18 25.84 -13.48
C GLY A 83 8.80 26.99 -12.68
N ARG A 84 7.98 27.70 -11.91
CA ARG A 84 8.40 28.86 -11.12
C ARG A 84 7.78 28.86 -9.75
N PHE A 85 8.58 29.21 -8.76
CA PHE A 85 8.18 29.50 -7.40
C PHE A 85 9.15 30.53 -6.79
N PHE A 86 8.82 31.13 -5.67
CA PHE A 86 9.66 32.17 -5.05
C PHE A 86 10.07 31.76 -3.65
N PHE A 87 11.38 31.66 -3.44
CA PHE A 87 11.96 31.52 -2.11
C PHE A 87 12.82 32.74 -1.78
N ASN A 88 12.72 33.22 -0.54
CA ASN A 88 13.67 34.16 0.01
C ASN A 88 14.75 33.40 0.79
N TYR A 89 15.98 33.89 0.73
CA TYR A 89 17.13 33.24 1.36
C TYR A 89 17.80 34.18 2.33
N ALA A 90 18.11 33.71 3.55
CA ALA A 90 19.04 34.37 4.43
C ALA A 90 20.46 34.31 3.86
N GLU A 91 21.37 35.16 4.34
CA GLU A 91 22.78 35.13 3.96
C GLU A 91 23.65 34.85 5.18
N PRO A 92 24.33 33.70 5.25
CA PRO A 92 24.35 32.60 4.27
C PRO A 92 23.09 31.73 4.32
N PRO A 93 22.69 31.08 3.21
CA PRO A 93 21.41 30.35 3.12
C PRO A 93 21.37 29.00 3.87
N GLY A 94 22.47 28.59 4.46
CA GLY A 94 22.62 27.26 5.05
C GLY A 94 22.66 26.12 4.03
N PRO A 95 22.92 24.86 4.46
CA PRO A 95 23.11 23.74 3.52
C PRO A 95 21.86 23.42 2.70
N VAL A 96 20.69 23.36 3.32
CA VAL A 96 19.41 23.09 2.62
C VAL A 96 19.09 24.21 1.64
N GLY A 97 19.18 25.48 2.05
CA GLY A 97 18.93 26.64 1.19
C GLY A 97 19.91 26.72 0.02
N SER A 98 21.18 26.39 0.23
CA SER A 98 22.19 26.34 -0.82
C SER A 98 21.84 25.30 -1.87
N ARG A 99 21.41 24.10 -1.45
CA ARG A 99 21.01 23.04 -2.36
C ARG A 99 19.69 23.37 -3.09
N VAL A 100 18.71 23.99 -2.42
CA VAL A 100 17.49 24.50 -3.09
C VAL A 100 17.87 25.50 -4.18
N ARG A 101 18.76 26.46 -3.89
CA ARG A 101 19.22 27.46 -4.86
C ARG A 101 19.93 26.82 -6.06
N GLU A 102 20.73 25.77 -5.82
CA GLU A 102 21.38 24.97 -6.88
C GLU A 102 20.34 24.27 -7.77
N ILE A 103 19.41 23.49 -7.18
CA ILE A 103 18.37 22.74 -7.90
C ILE A 103 17.50 23.66 -8.75
N THR A 104 17.21 24.84 -8.25
CA THR A 104 16.31 25.81 -8.88
C THR A 104 17.02 26.86 -9.73
N SER A 105 18.32 26.72 -9.98
CA SER A 105 19.13 27.72 -10.71
C SER A 105 18.76 27.83 -12.19
N ALA A 106 18.33 26.73 -12.82
CA ALA A 106 17.98 26.66 -14.24
C ALA A 106 16.75 25.75 -14.45
N PRO A 107 15.55 26.18 -14.03
CA PRO A 107 14.36 25.37 -14.16
C PRO A 107 13.93 25.29 -15.62
N ALA A 108 13.50 24.11 -16.06
CA ALA A 108 12.87 23.93 -17.35
C ALA A 108 11.51 24.67 -17.40
N ALA A 109 11.02 24.98 -18.59
CA ALA A 109 9.72 25.66 -18.75
C ALA A 109 8.54 24.78 -18.32
N GLY A 110 8.66 23.46 -18.46
CA GLY A 110 7.62 22.50 -18.07
C GLY A 110 8.14 21.10 -17.79
N ALA A 111 7.28 20.28 -17.21
CA ALA A 111 7.63 18.92 -16.79
C ALA A 111 8.09 18.02 -17.95
N GLY A 112 7.49 18.16 -19.14
CA GLY A 112 7.89 17.36 -20.31
C GLY A 112 9.30 17.69 -20.82
N GLU A 113 9.70 18.97 -20.78
CA GLU A 113 11.06 19.39 -21.11
C GLU A 113 12.05 18.83 -20.07
N ALA A 114 11.75 18.98 -18.78
CA ALA A 114 12.55 18.44 -17.70
C ALA A 114 12.71 16.91 -17.80
N LEU A 115 11.62 16.19 -18.15
CA LEU A 115 11.66 14.74 -18.35
C LEU A 115 12.53 14.36 -19.55
N ARG A 116 12.45 15.10 -20.64
CA ARG A 116 13.29 14.91 -21.83
C ARG A 116 14.79 15.07 -21.49
N ASP A 117 15.13 16.08 -20.71
CA ASP A 117 16.52 16.34 -20.28
C ASP A 117 17.04 15.20 -19.40
N VAL A 118 16.22 14.72 -18.44
CA VAL A 118 16.57 13.58 -17.57
C VAL A 118 16.76 12.31 -18.39
N LEU A 119 15.83 11.99 -19.30
CA LEU A 119 15.93 10.82 -20.19
C LEU A 119 17.17 10.90 -21.10
N GLY A 120 17.47 12.09 -21.64
CA GLY A 120 18.67 12.33 -22.45
C GLY A 120 19.94 12.11 -21.64
N GLY A 121 20.02 12.67 -20.43
CA GLY A 121 21.15 12.49 -19.52
C GLY A 121 21.35 11.06 -19.01
N LEU A 122 20.32 10.22 -19.07
CA LEU A 122 20.35 8.79 -18.74
C LEU A 122 20.37 7.89 -19.99
N GLY A 123 20.58 8.45 -21.18
CA GLY A 123 20.73 7.69 -22.41
C GLY A 123 19.49 6.92 -22.88
N ALA A 124 18.28 7.36 -22.47
CA ALA A 124 17.02 6.70 -22.79
C ALA A 124 16.11 7.52 -23.73
N LEU A 125 16.50 8.74 -24.11
CA LEU A 125 15.72 9.56 -25.05
C LEU A 125 15.67 8.87 -26.42
N GLY A 126 14.49 8.85 -27.05
CA GLY A 126 14.25 8.22 -28.35
C GLY A 126 14.23 6.68 -28.31
N LYS A 127 14.18 6.07 -27.12
CA LYS A 127 14.15 4.63 -26.92
C LYS A 127 12.78 4.12 -26.46
N ARG A 128 12.68 2.84 -26.07
CA ARG A 128 11.45 2.24 -25.57
C ARG A 128 11.27 2.50 -24.08
N ILE A 129 10.24 3.27 -23.74
CA ILE A 129 9.97 3.80 -22.39
C ILE A 129 8.60 3.31 -21.90
N ALA A 130 8.56 2.72 -20.73
CA ALA A 130 7.28 2.47 -20.05
C ALA A 130 6.99 3.60 -19.05
N LEU A 131 5.92 4.37 -19.32
CA LEU A 131 5.43 5.41 -18.43
C LEU A 131 4.27 4.87 -17.60
N ASP A 132 4.34 5.07 -16.29
CA ASP A 132 3.28 4.79 -15.33
C ASP A 132 2.05 5.67 -15.66
N GLU A 133 1.11 5.09 -16.41
CA GLU A 133 -0.09 5.78 -16.91
C GLU A 133 -1.11 6.05 -15.83
N ALA A 134 -1.03 5.37 -14.68
CA ALA A 134 -1.97 5.55 -13.58
C ALA A 134 -1.82 6.91 -12.87
N GLY A 135 -0.64 7.54 -12.95
CA GLY A 135 -0.37 8.84 -12.34
C GLY A 135 -0.56 10.04 -13.28
N VAL A 136 -0.93 9.83 -14.54
CA VAL A 136 -1.06 10.92 -15.52
C VAL A 136 -2.46 10.97 -16.15
N PHE A 137 -2.94 12.19 -16.47
CA PHE A 137 -4.17 12.34 -17.23
C PHE A 137 -3.95 11.99 -18.72
N PRO A 138 -5.02 11.57 -19.45
CA PRO A 138 -4.92 11.27 -20.88
C PRO A 138 -4.30 12.41 -21.71
N ALA A 139 -4.62 13.67 -21.40
CA ALA A 139 -4.04 14.83 -22.06
C ALA A 139 -2.52 14.96 -21.80
N THR A 140 -2.08 14.65 -20.58
CA THR A 140 -0.65 14.62 -20.23
C THR A 140 0.06 13.51 -21.00
N TRP A 141 -0.54 12.32 -21.08
CA TRP A 141 0.01 11.22 -21.88
C TRP A 141 0.21 11.64 -23.35
N GLN A 142 -0.82 12.22 -23.99
CA GLN A 142 -0.74 12.67 -25.37
C GLN A 142 0.34 13.75 -25.57
N ARG A 143 0.41 14.70 -24.66
CA ARG A 143 1.44 15.76 -24.70
C ARG A 143 2.86 15.19 -24.56
N LEU A 144 3.08 14.29 -23.60
CA LEU A 144 4.39 13.64 -23.41
C LEU A 144 4.79 12.81 -24.62
N THR A 145 3.86 12.06 -25.22
CA THR A 145 4.11 11.31 -26.46
C THR A 145 4.60 12.23 -27.58
N ALA A 146 3.99 13.42 -27.72
CA ALA A 146 4.42 14.40 -28.72
C ALA A 146 5.78 15.07 -28.37
N GLN A 147 6.05 15.31 -27.07
CA GLN A 147 7.28 15.97 -26.62
C GLN A 147 8.50 15.04 -26.57
N LEU A 148 8.27 13.73 -26.38
CA LEU A 148 9.31 12.69 -26.38
C LEU A 148 9.42 12.02 -27.76
N ASP A 149 9.35 12.81 -28.81
CA ASP A 149 9.40 12.39 -30.22
C ASP A 149 10.55 11.40 -30.46
N GLY A 150 10.25 10.32 -31.18
CA GLY A 150 11.19 9.20 -31.40
C GLY A 150 11.20 8.15 -30.29
N ALA A 151 10.55 8.36 -29.14
CA ALA A 151 10.42 7.34 -28.10
C ALA A 151 9.19 6.44 -28.37
N ALA A 152 9.38 5.12 -28.21
CA ALA A 152 8.26 4.17 -28.17
C ALA A 152 7.71 4.12 -26.75
N MET A 153 6.68 4.94 -26.45
CA MET A 153 6.03 4.95 -25.14
C MET A 153 5.00 3.82 -25.02
N VAL A 154 5.07 3.08 -23.91
CA VAL A 154 4.10 2.03 -23.54
C VAL A 154 3.61 2.25 -22.11
N PRO A 155 2.43 1.71 -21.73
CA PRO A 155 1.95 1.72 -20.34
C PRO A 155 2.94 1.03 -19.39
N GLY A 156 3.17 1.62 -18.23
CA GLY A 156 4.22 1.19 -17.28
C GLY A 156 3.72 0.74 -15.92
N TYR A 157 2.48 1.06 -15.54
CA TYR A 157 1.95 0.78 -14.21
C TYR A 157 2.05 -0.70 -13.81
N ALA A 158 1.65 -1.60 -14.70
CA ALA A 158 1.73 -3.04 -14.45
C ALA A 158 3.17 -3.54 -14.26
N HIS A 159 4.13 -2.94 -14.96
CA HIS A 159 5.56 -3.26 -14.83
C HIS A 159 6.12 -2.88 -13.45
N PHE A 160 5.73 -1.73 -12.91
CA PHE A 160 6.09 -1.34 -11.54
C PHE A 160 5.48 -2.30 -10.51
N ARG A 161 4.20 -2.67 -10.67
CA ARG A 161 3.54 -3.62 -9.78
C ARG A 161 4.23 -4.99 -9.79
N THR A 162 4.68 -5.46 -10.96
CA THR A 162 5.50 -6.67 -11.08
C THR A 162 6.85 -6.54 -10.34
N ALA A 163 7.52 -5.39 -10.45
CA ALA A 163 8.76 -5.15 -9.72
C ALA A 163 8.54 -5.17 -8.20
N ARG A 164 7.47 -4.55 -7.69
CA ARG A 164 7.14 -4.43 -6.26
C ARG A 164 6.59 -5.71 -5.64
N MET A 165 6.22 -6.70 -6.43
CA MET A 165 5.62 -7.95 -5.95
C MET A 165 6.50 -8.67 -4.92
N ILE A 166 7.82 -8.68 -5.13
CA ILE A 166 8.79 -9.29 -4.21
C ILE A 166 9.53 -8.18 -3.47
N LYS A 167 9.36 -8.13 -2.17
CA LYS A 167 9.87 -7.11 -1.26
C LYS A 167 11.32 -7.38 -0.85
N SER A 168 12.09 -6.32 -0.67
CA SER A 168 13.38 -6.39 0.02
C SER A 168 13.18 -6.60 1.53
N ALA A 169 14.23 -7.00 2.23
CA ALA A 169 14.17 -7.13 3.69
C ALA A 169 13.81 -5.80 4.40
N GLU A 170 14.20 -4.65 3.82
CA GLU A 170 13.82 -3.34 4.36
C GLU A 170 12.34 -3.05 4.16
N GLU A 171 11.79 -3.35 2.99
CA GLU A 171 10.35 -3.21 2.73
C GLU A 171 9.53 -4.10 3.66
N VAL A 172 9.94 -5.35 3.86
CA VAL A 172 9.29 -6.26 4.82
C VAL A 172 9.33 -5.71 6.24
N ARG A 173 10.46 -5.15 6.71
CA ARG A 173 10.55 -4.52 8.04
C ARG A 173 9.58 -3.34 8.19
N ARG A 174 9.39 -2.53 7.15
CA ARG A 174 8.42 -1.41 7.18
C ARG A 174 6.99 -1.91 7.21
N LEU A 175 6.66 -2.94 6.45
CA LEU A 175 5.35 -3.58 6.46
C LEU A 175 5.05 -4.22 7.84
N GLU A 176 5.99 -4.97 8.39
CA GLU A 176 5.89 -5.53 9.75
C GLU A 176 5.69 -4.42 10.79
N ARG A 177 6.45 -3.33 10.71
CA ARG A 177 6.28 -2.19 11.61
C ARG A 177 4.90 -1.54 11.46
N ALA A 178 4.40 -1.36 10.23
CA ALA A 178 3.07 -0.84 9.98
C ALA A 178 1.99 -1.75 10.57
N ALA A 179 2.11 -3.08 10.38
CA ALA A 179 1.19 -4.06 10.95
C ALA A 179 1.15 -4.00 12.48
N LEU A 180 2.31 -3.98 13.15
CA LEU A 180 2.39 -3.88 14.61
C LEU A 180 1.82 -2.55 15.14
N ILE A 181 2.00 -1.45 14.43
CA ILE A 181 1.38 -0.16 14.80
C ILE A 181 -0.14 -0.26 14.70
N ALA A 182 -0.68 -0.91 13.66
CA ALA A 182 -2.13 -1.09 13.52
C ALA A 182 -2.68 -2.00 14.63
N GLU A 183 -1.99 -3.07 15.00
CA GLU A 183 -2.35 -3.93 16.14
C GLU A 183 -2.41 -3.16 17.46
N ASP A 184 -1.43 -2.30 17.72
CA ASP A 184 -1.43 -1.43 18.89
C ASP A 184 -2.65 -0.48 18.88
N GLY A 185 -3.03 0.02 17.71
CA GLY A 185 -4.25 0.82 17.53
C GLY A 185 -5.52 0.03 17.86
N VAL A 186 -5.62 -1.21 17.37
CA VAL A 186 -6.75 -2.12 17.70
C VAL A 186 -6.79 -2.39 19.20
N ALA A 187 -5.65 -2.67 19.83
CA ALA A 187 -5.57 -2.91 21.27
C ALA A 187 -6.03 -1.69 22.09
N ALA A 188 -5.66 -0.48 21.68
CA ALA A 188 -6.11 0.75 22.31
C ALA A 188 -7.64 0.91 22.22
N VAL A 189 -8.23 0.60 21.06
CA VAL A 189 -9.69 0.61 20.90
C VAL A 189 -10.37 -0.43 21.78
N LEU A 190 -9.91 -1.68 21.74
CA LEU A 190 -10.47 -2.75 22.58
C LEU A 190 -10.47 -2.37 24.07
N GLY A 191 -9.44 -1.68 24.55
CA GLY A 191 -9.33 -1.24 25.93
C GLY A 191 -10.34 -0.16 26.36
N MET A 192 -10.97 0.55 25.41
CA MET A 192 -11.95 1.62 25.73
C MET A 192 -13.40 1.23 25.46
N LEU A 193 -13.62 0.11 24.76
CA LEU A 193 -14.98 -0.30 24.34
C LEU A 193 -15.85 -0.70 25.53
N LYS A 194 -17.02 -0.11 25.59
CA LYS A 194 -18.11 -0.41 26.52
C LYS A 194 -19.43 0.04 25.89
N ALA A 195 -20.55 -0.37 26.45
CA ALA A 195 -21.87 0.09 26.00
C ALA A 195 -21.94 1.63 25.95
N GLY A 196 -22.49 2.15 24.85
CA GLY A 196 -22.66 3.57 24.59
C GLY A 196 -21.51 4.24 23.81
N VAL A 197 -20.34 3.59 23.69
CA VAL A 197 -19.25 4.09 22.82
C VAL A 197 -19.69 4.00 21.37
N THR A 198 -19.43 5.05 20.60
CA THR A 198 -19.77 5.13 19.17
C THR A 198 -18.65 4.60 18.29
N GLU A 199 -18.98 4.20 17.04
CA GLU A 199 -18.00 3.84 16.01
C GLU A 199 -16.99 4.97 15.79
N ARG A 200 -17.45 6.21 15.78
CA ARG A 200 -16.62 7.40 15.59
C ARG A 200 -15.61 7.61 16.73
N GLU A 201 -16.03 7.43 17.98
CA GLU A 201 -15.15 7.51 19.13
C GLU A 201 -14.09 6.40 19.10
N ALA A 202 -14.47 5.19 18.73
CA ALA A 202 -13.56 4.06 18.57
C ALA A 202 -12.52 4.32 17.44
N ALA A 203 -12.99 4.80 16.28
CA ALA A 203 -12.12 5.17 15.16
C ALA A 203 -11.12 6.28 15.55
N MET A 204 -11.58 7.30 16.29
CA MET A 204 -10.71 8.39 16.77
C MET A 204 -9.59 7.86 17.69
N VAL A 205 -9.87 6.91 18.57
CA VAL A 205 -8.84 6.31 19.44
C VAL A 205 -7.81 5.54 18.60
N PHE A 206 -8.25 4.78 17.60
CA PHE A 206 -7.34 4.11 16.67
C PHE A 206 -6.41 5.11 15.98
N GLU A 207 -6.95 6.14 15.36
CA GLU A 207 -6.18 7.13 14.60
C GLU A 207 -5.22 7.92 15.49
N GLN A 208 -5.61 8.26 16.71
CA GLN A 208 -4.73 8.92 17.70
C GLN A 208 -3.54 8.02 18.05
N GLU A 209 -3.74 6.71 18.25
CA GLU A 209 -2.67 5.78 18.55
C GLU A 209 -1.71 5.62 17.36
N ILE A 210 -2.23 5.53 16.13
CA ILE A 210 -1.44 5.49 14.90
C ILE A 210 -0.52 6.72 14.80
N LEU A 211 -1.08 7.93 14.97
CA LEU A 211 -0.31 9.18 14.95
C LEU A 211 0.74 9.25 16.05
N ARG A 212 0.42 8.82 17.26
CA ARG A 212 1.35 8.77 18.39
C ARG A 212 2.56 7.89 18.12
N ARG A 213 2.40 6.85 17.30
CA ARG A 213 3.47 5.92 16.90
C ARG A 213 4.23 6.33 15.65
N GLY A 214 3.96 7.52 15.11
CA GLY A 214 4.66 8.08 13.95
C GLY A 214 4.23 7.51 12.59
N ALA A 215 3.06 6.88 12.53
CA ALA A 215 2.41 6.47 11.29
C ALA A 215 1.24 7.42 10.95
N GLN A 216 0.65 7.25 9.80
CA GLN A 216 -0.51 8.01 9.33
C GLN A 216 -1.71 7.07 9.21
N PRO A 217 -2.92 7.41 9.68
CA PRO A 217 -4.12 6.66 9.37
C PRO A 217 -4.30 6.56 7.84
N PHE A 218 -4.71 5.39 7.39
CA PHE A 218 -4.94 5.17 5.96
C PHE A 218 -6.42 4.94 5.66
N PHE A 219 -7.01 3.92 6.28
CA PHE A 219 -8.44 3.70 6.30
C PHE A 219 -8.82 3.18 7.69
N THR A 220 -10.04 3.51 8.13
CA THR A 220 -10.50 3.20 9.49
C THR A 220 -11.96 2.80 9.41
N VAL A 221 -12.21 1.49 9.27
CA VAL A 221 -13.56 0.92 9.33
C VAL A 221 -13.75 0.31 10.70
N VAL A 222 -14.59 0.93 11.52
CA VAL A 222 -15.10 0.40 12.79
C VAL A 222 -16.60 0.36 12.69
N THR A 223 -17.19 -0.82 12.75
CA THR A 223 -18.63 -1.02 12.59
C THR A 223 -19.20 -1.89 13.70
N MET A 224 -20.41 -1.57 14.18
CA MET A 224 -21.02 -2.18 15.34
C MET A 224 -22.43 -2.70 15.02
N GLY A 225 -22.79 -3.84 15.63
CA GLY A 225 -24.09 -4.49 15.46
C GLY A 225 -24.38 -4.83 14.00
N TYR A 226 -25.56 -4.47 13.51
CA TYR A 226 -25.96 -4.76 12.11
C TYR A 226 -25.07 -4.07 11.08
N ARG A 227 -24.40 -2.96 11.46
CA ARG A 227 -23.50 -2.25 10.56
C ARG A 227 -22.20 -3.01 10.30
N ALA A 228 -21.87 -4.01 11.11
CA ALA A 228 -20.73 -4.89 10.86
C ALA A 228 -20.85 -5.66 9.51
N ALA A 229 -22.06 -5.75 8.94
CA ALA A 229 -22.28 -6.28 7.58
C ALA A 229 -21.95 -5.29 6.45
N LEU A 230 -21.68 -4.02 6.77
CA LEU A 230 -21.35 -3.00 5.78
C LEU A 230 -19.82 -2.98 5.59
N ALA A 231 -19.33 -3.45 4.46
CA ALA A 231 -17.91 -3.68 4.23
C ALA A 231 -17.08 -2.37 4.38
N ASP A 232 -17.28 -1.41 3.47
CA ASP A 232 -16.46 -0.21 3.37
C ASP A 232 -17.28 1.04 3.69
N VAL A 233 -17.52 1.29 4.99
CA VAL A 233 -18.29 2.46 5.44
C VAL A 233 -17.50 3.28 6.46
N TYR A 234 -17.68 4.59 6.42
CA TYR A 234 -17.16 5.46 7.45
C TYR A 234 -17.81 5.19 8.82
N PRO A 235 -17.04 5.29 9.92
CA PRO A 235 -17.58 5.22 11.27
C PRO A 235 -18.68 6.27 11.51
N SER A 236 -19.76 5.82 12.15
CA SER A 236 -20.96 6.64 12.44
C SER A 236 -21.11 6.90 13.94
N ASP A 237 -22.20 7.60 14.29
CA ASP A 237 -22.61 7.81 15.68
C ASP A 237 -23.41 6.61 16.24
N THR A 238 -23.38 5.44 15.56
CA THR A 238 -23.96 4.20 16.09
C THR A 238 -23.24 3.80 17.36
N ALA A 239 -23.99 3.69 18.45
CA ALA A 239 -23.48 3.35 19.77
C ALA A 239 -23.50 1.84 20.00
N LEU A 240 -22.44 1.31 20.58
CA LEU A 240 -22.26 -0.08 20.95
C LEU A 240 -23.28 -0.52 22.02
N LYS A 241 -23.88 -1.71 21.83
CA LYS A 241 -24.83 -2.32 22.75
C LYS A 241 -24.34 -3.70 23.15
N ALA A 242 -24.80 -4.18 24.30
CA ALA A 242 -24.56 -5.56 24.72
C ALA A 242 -25.06 -6.56 23.68
N GLY A 243 -24.24 -7.54 23.35
CA GLY A 243 -24.48 -8.55 22.31
C GLY A 243 -24.07 -8.13 20.89
N ASP A 244 -23.71 -6.86 20.68
CA ASP A 244 -23.25 -6.42 19.37
C ASP A 244 -21.91 -7.04 18.99
N VAL A 245 -21.79 -7.42 17.71
CA VAL A 245 -20.50 -7.67 17.04
C VAL A 245 -19.84 -6.33 16.71
N ILE A 246 -18.54 -6.24 16.89
CA ILE A 246 -17.72 -5.11 16.48
C ILE A 246 -16.71 -5.65 15.46
N ARG A 247 -16.73 -5.13 14.23
CA ARG A 247 -15.76 -5.46 13.19
C ARG A 247 -14.81 -4.30 13.00
N PHE A 248 -13.55 -4.62 13.06
CA PHE A 248 -12.43 -3.73 12.73
C PHE A 248 -11.85 -4.14 11.39
N ASP A 249 -11.62 -3.15 10.52
CA ASP A 249 -10.93 -3.28 9.27
C ASP A 249 -10.13 -2.00 9.07
N LEU A 250 -8.83 -2.05 9.35
CA LEU A 250 -8.05 -0.88 9.73
C LEU A 250 -6.65 -0.94 9.14
N GLY A 251 -6.16 0.20 8.72
CA GLY A 251 -4.82 0.30 8.20
C GLY A 251 -4.11 1.61 8.49
N CYS A 252 -2.79 1.58 8.45
CA CYS A 252 -1.95 2.76 8.55
C CYS A 252 -0.85 2.77 7.50
N VAL A 253 -0.20 3.93 7.33
CA VAL A 253 0.98 4.10 6.48
C VAL A 253 2.17 4.43 7.35
N TYR A 254 3.19 3.58 7.31
CA TYR A 254 4.48 3.81 7.95
C TYR A 254 5.58 3.92 6.90
N GLN A 255 6.21 5.09 6.79
CA GLN A 255 7.26 5.38 5.79
C GLN A 255 6.85 5.02 4.34
N GLY A 256 5.57 5.20 3.99
CA GLY A 256 4.98 4.91 2.69
C GLY A 256 4.42 3.50 2.53
N TYR A 257 4.77 2.55 3.40
CA TYR A 257 4.26 1.17 3.36
C TYR A 257 2.99 1.05 4.18
N ARG A 258 2.04 0.27 3.68
CA ARG A 258 0.71 0.14 4.24
C ARG A 258 0.56 -1.10 5.10
N SER A 259 -0.27 -1.02 6.12
CA SER A 259 -0.80 -2.19 6.81
C SER A 259 -2.28 -2.35 6.53
N ASP A 260 -2.74 -3.58 6.66
CA ASP A 260 -4.12 -3.99 6.61
C ASP A 260 -4.32 -5.09 7.65
N ILE A 261 -5.33 -4.93 8.51
CA ILE A 261 -5.60 -5.88 9.59
C ILE A 261 -7.08 -5.84 9.96
N SER A 262 -7.66 -7.00 10.16
CA SER A 262 -9.03 -7.11 10.66
C SER A 262 -9.12 -7.98 11.90
N ARG A 263 -9.94 -7.52 12.84
CA ARG A 263 -10.30 -8.27 14.06
C ARG A 263 -11.80 -8.12 14.31
N THR A 264 -12.34 -9.04 15.10
CA THR A 264 -13.74 -9.00 15.54
C THR A 264 -13.81 -9.11 17.05
N ALA A 265 -14.71 -8.33 17.64
CA ALA A 265 -15.06 -8.41 19.05
C ALA A 265 -16.56 -8.55 19.27
N VAL A 266 -16.98 -8.96 20.48
CA VAL A 266 -18.37 -8.97 20.92
C VAL A 266 -18.44 -8.36 22.32
N LEU A 267 -19.39 -7.47 22.54
CA LEU A 267 -19.66 -6.94 23.88
C LEU A 267 -20.59 -7.86 24.65
N GLY A 268 -20.12 -8.46 25.75
CA GLY A 268 -20.82 -9.44 26.55
C GLY A 268 -20.71 -10.86 26.00
N THR A 269 -21.65 -11.72 26.31
CA THR A 269 -21.62 -13.13 25.90
C THR A 269 -21.96 -13.29 24.41
N PRO A 270 -21.05 -13.84 23.58
CA PRO A 270 -21.36 -14.08 22.19
C PRO A 270 -22.43 -15.16 22.00
N SER A 271 -23.31 -14.99 21.02
CA SER A 271 -24.28 -16.00 20.60
C SER A 271 -23.60 -17.18 19.89
N GLU A 272 -24.26 -18.33 19.84
CA GLU A 272 -23.78 -19.50 19.09
C GLU A 272 -23.50 -19.19 17.61
N LYS A 273 -24.33 -18.34 16.99
CA LYS A 273 -24.16 -17.91 15.60
C LYS A 273 -22.89 -17.08 15.44
N GLN A 274 -22.62 -16.13 16.33
CA GLN A 274 -21.42 -15.31 16.32
C GLN A 274 -20.15 -16.17 16.45
N LEU A 275 -20.13 -17.09 17.42
CA LEU A 275 -19.02 -18.03 17.63
C LEU A 275 -18.80 -18.92 16.40
N ARG A 276 -19.87 -19.54 15.89
CA ARG A 276 -19.79 -20.44 14.73
C ARG A 276 -19.26 -19.73 13.49
N TYR A 277 -19.76 -18.54 13.18
CA TYR A 277 -19.39 -17.82 11.98
C TYR A 277 -17.98 -17.23 12.07
N TYR A 278 -17.62 -16.70 13.26
CA TYR A 278 -16.27 -16.23 13.49
C TYR A 278 -15.25 -17.38 13.39
N ASN A 279 -15.52 -18.50 14.06
CA ASN A 279 -14.61 -19.65 14.02
C ASN A 279 -14.44 -20.18 12.58
N ALA A 280 -15.52 -20.27 11.81
CA ALA A 280 -15.43 -20.70 10.41
C ALA A 280 -14.57 -19.76 9.56
N ALA A 281 -14.71 -18.44 9.74
CA ALA A 281 -13.88 -17.45 9.08
C ALA A 281 -12.42 -17.60 9.51
N ARG A 282 -12.14 -17.62 10.84
CA ARG A 282 -10.78 -17.80 11.37
C ARG A 282 -10.10 -19.08 10.87
N ASP A 283 -10.81 -20.19 10.91
CA ASP A 283 -10.25 -21.49 10.51
C ASP A 283 -9.93 -21.52 9.00
N GLY A 284 -10.73 -20.83 8.18
CA GLY A 284 -10.47 -20.65 6.75
C GLY A 284 -9.22 -19.83 6.49
N GLU A 285 -9.06 -18.71 7.21
CA GLU A 285 -7.86 -17.85 7.13
C GLU A 285 -6.61 -18.60 7.60
N GLN A 286 -6.66 -19.28 8.74
CA GLN A 286 -5.54 -20.06 9.25
C GLN A 286 -5.14 -21.19 8.28
N ALA A 287 -6.11 -21.88 7.69
CA ALA A 287 -5.84 -22.92 6.69
C ALA A 287 -5.20 -22.34 5.43
N ALA A 288 -5.64 -21.16 4.99
CA ALA A 288 -5.02 -20.44 3.88
C ALA A 288 -3.55 -20.13 4.19
N ILE A 289 -3.27 -19.51 5.33
CA ILE A 289 -1.90 -19.17 5.77
C ILE A 289 -1.05 -20.44 5.89
N ALA A 290 -1.56 -21.50 6.49
CA ALA A 290 -0.81 -22.77 6.66
C ALA A 290 -0.46 -23.43 5.32
N ALA A 291 -1.25 -23.19 4.26
CA ALA A 291 -0.99 -23.70 2.92
C ALA A 291 0.05 -22.86 2.15
N MET A 292 0.38 -21.65 2.60
CA MET A 292 1.29 -20.74 1.91
C MET A 292 2.75 -21.17 2.10
N LYS A 293 3.41 -21.46 0.98
CA LYS A 293 4.86 -21.74 0.92
C LYS A 293 5.37 -21.50 -0.50
N PRO A 294 6.67 -21.30 -0.70
CA PRO A 294 7.25 -21.17 -2.03
C PRO A 294 6.84 -22.32 -2.95
N GLY A 295 6.50 -21.98 -4.21
CA GLY A 295 6.09 -22.96 -5.22
C GLY A 295 4.61 -23.31 -5.24
N VAL A 296 3.82 -22.87 -4.26
CA VAL A 296 2.35 -23.06 -4.28
C VAL A 296 1.70 -21.99 -5.17
N GLU A 297 0.75 -22.41 -5.99
CA GLU A 297 -0.06 -21.50 -6.79
C GLU A 297 -1.11 -20.78 -5.94
N VAL A 298 -1.28 -19.49 -6.18
CA VAL A 298 -2.20 -18.61 -5.46
C VAL A 298 -3.64 -19.11 -5.44
N SER A 299 -4.13 -19.67 -6.56
CA SER A 299 -5.48 -20.24 -6.64
C SER A 299 -5.72 -21.35 -5.61
N ARG A 300 -4.69 -22.14 -5.27
CA ARG A 300 -4.79 -23.21 -4.26
C ARG A 300 -5.00 -22.65 -2.83
N ILE A 301 -4.44 -21.49 -2.55
CA ILE A 301 -4.66 -20.80 -1.27
C ILE A 301 -6.13 -20.38 -1.17
N PHE A 302 -6.65 -19.77 -2.22
CA PHE A 302 -8.07 -19.41 -2.31
C PHE A 302 -8.99 -20.63 -2.13
N GLU A 303 -8.76 -21.70 -2.88
CA GLU A 303 -9.55 -22.93 -2.78
C GLU A 303 -9.54 -23.52 -1.36
N THR A 304 -8.37 -23.49 -0.70
CA THR A 304 -8.20 -23.98 0.67
C THR A 304 -9.03 -23.16 1.66
N ALA A 305 -8.92 -21.83 1.63
CA ALA A 305 -9.72 -20.95 2.48
C ALA A 305 -11.23 -21.17 2.30
N MET A 306 -11.69 -21.16 1.03
CA MET A 306 -13.10 -21.34 0.69
C MET A 306 -13.66 -22.67 1.19
N ARG A 307 -12.90 -23.75 1.00
CA ARG A 307 -13.32 -25.09 1.43
C ARG A 307 -13.42 -25.17 2.96
N VAL A 308 -12.37 -24.76 3.68
CA VAL A 308 -12.36 -24.88 5.14
C VAL A 308 -13.42 -23.99 5.77
N THR A 309 -13.60 -22.75 5.33
CA THR A 309 -14.66 -21.86 5.83
C THR A 309 -16.05 -22.49 5.67
N ARG A 310 -16.31 -23.14 4.52
CA ARG A 310 -17.60 -23.83 4.28
C ARG A 310 -17.80 -25.03 5.18
N GLU A 311 -16.77 -25.87 5.33
CA GLU A 311 -16.81 -27.10 6.15
C GLU A 311 -16.98 -26.79 7.65
N HIS A 312 -16.45 -25.63 8.13
CA HIS A 312 -16.39 -25.28 9.55
C HIS A 312 -17.57 -24.41 10.02
N GLY A 313 -18.59 -24.16 9.22
CA GLY A 313 -19.83 -23.54 9.72
C GLY A 313 -20.49 -22.49 8.84
N LEU A 314 -19.90 -22.17 7.69
CA LEU A 314 -20.45 -21.25 6.68
C LEU A 314 -20.62 -21.94 5.31
N PRO A 315 -21.51 -22.95 5.18
CA PRO A 315 -21.62 -23.77 3.97
C PRO A 315 -21.95 -22.98 2.68
N HIS A 316 -22.49 -21.78 2.84
CA HIS A 316 -22.84 -20.86 1.74
C HIS A 316 -21.79 -19.75 1.53
N TYR A 317 -20.60 -19.89 2.12
CA TYR A 317 -19.55 -18.89 2.00
C TYR A 317 -19.08 -18.72 0.55
N GLU A 318 -19.08 -17.46 0.07
CA GLU A 318 -18.62 -17.07 -1.25
C GLU A 318 -17.80 -15.78 -1.17
N ARG A 319 -16.65 -15.74 -1.86
CA ARG A 319 -15.76 -14.59 -1.92
C ARG A 319 -15.12 -14.47 -3.30
N ASN A 320 -14.83 -13.24 -3.71
CA ASN A 320 -14.05 -12.95 -4.91
C ASN A 320 -12.55 -13.21 -4.71
N HIS A 321 -12.05 -12.98 -3.49
CA HIS A 321 -10.68 -13.26 -3.07
C HIS A 321 -10.63 -13.50 -1.55
N VAL A 322 -9.52 -14.05 -1.08
CA VAL A 322 -9.25 -14.30 0.34
C VAL A 322 -7.94 -13.60 0.76
N GLY A 323 -7.68 -12.45 0.17
CA GLY A 323 -6.50 -11.64 0.45
C GLY A 323 -5.81 -11.12 -0.80
N HIS A 324 -4.76 -10.37 -0.60
CA HIS A 324 -4.02 -9.66 -1.65
C HIS A 324 -2.57 -9.38 -1.21
N GLY A 325 -1.70 -9.16 -2.17
CA GLY A 325 -0.39 -8.58 -1.88
C GLY A 325 -0.52 -7.18 -1.30
N ILE A 326 0.43 -6.78 -0.48
CA ILE A 326 0.47 -5.45 0.13
C ILE A 326 1.88 -4.86 0.06
N GLY A 327 1.97 -3.54 0.01
CA GLY A 327 3.26 -2.83 -0.08
C GLY A 327 3.11 -1.33 0.01
N LEU A 328 3.58 -0.63 -1.00
CA LEU A 328 3.33 0.79 -1.20
C LEU A 328 1.88 1.06 -1.60
N GLU A 329 1.25 0.13 -2.31
CA GLU A 329 -0.20 0.13 -2.52
C GLU A 329 -0.90 -0.80 -1.55
N PRO A 330 -2.20 -0.54 -1.21
CA PRO A 330 -2.97 -1.45 -0.37
C PRO A 330 -3.15 -2.81 -1.06
N TYR A 331 -3.37 -2.80 -2.36
CA TYR A 331 -3.55 -3.97 -3.21
C TYR A 331 -2.41 -4.10 -4.23
N ASP A 332 -1.21 -4.50 -3.76
CA ASP A 332 -0.15 -4.99 -4.65
C ASP A 332 -0.50 -6.40 -5.18
N PRO A 333 -0.05 -6.79 -6.39
CA PRO A 333 -0.25 -8.15 -6.85
C PRO A 333 0.60 -9.17 -6.06
N PRO A 334 0.17 -10.45 -6.09
CA PRO A 334 -1.04 -10.99 -6.68
C PRO A 334 -2.23 -10.95 -5.71
N THR A 335 -3.45 -11.00 -6.27
CA THR A 335 -4.67 -11.18 -5.48
C THR A 335 -4.94 -12.67 -5.26
N LEU A 336 -5.28 -13.08 -4.04
CA LEU A 336 -5.56 -14.47 -3.67
C LEU A 336 -6.97 -14.89 -4.12
N ASN A 337 -7.12 -15.22 -5.39
CA ASN A 337 -8.40 -15.62 -5.99
C ASN A 337 -8.26 -16.84 -6.92
N ALA A 338 -9.38 -17.38 -7.37
CA ALA A 338 -9.43 -18.58 -8.21
C ALA A 338 -8.76 -18.43 -9.60
N ALA A 339 -8.70 -17.20 -10.14
CA ALA A 339 -8.18 -16.93 -11.48
C ALA A 339 -6.69 -16.56 -11.50
N THR A 340 -6.07 -16.42 -10.34
CA THR A 340 -4.65 -16.04 -10.23
C THR A 340 -3.76 -17.29 -10.17
N HIS A 341 -2.97 -17.53 -11.21
CA HIS A 341 -2.07 -18.68 -11.34
C HIS A 341 -0.60 -18.34 -10.99
N THR A 342 -0.36 -17.19 -10.37
CA THR A 342 0.97 -16.83 -9.90
C THR A 342 1.44 -17.81 -8.82
N THR A 343 2.70 -18.22 -8.91
CA THR A 343 3.34 -19.06 -7.91
C THR A 343 3.93 -18.19 -6.79
N LEU A 344 3.74 -18.61 -5.54
CA LEU A 344 4.32 -17.92 -4.38
C LEU A 344 5.84 -17.99 -4.40
N GLU A 345 6.48 -16.85 -4.18
CA GLU A 345 7.93 -16.71 -4.13
C GLU A 345 8.37 -16.03 -2.81
N PRO A 346 9.57 -16.38 -2.28
CA PRO A 346 10.13 -15.69 -1.10
C PRO A 346 10.21 -14.17 -1.31
N GLY A 347 9.83 -13.41 -0.28
CA GLY A 347 9.75 -11.95 -0.30
C GLY A 347 8.38 -11.41 -0.73
N MET A 348 7.44 -12.23 -1.16
CA MET A 348 6.05 -11.80 -1.31
C MET A 348 5.42 -11.58 0.06
N VAL A 349 4.64 -10.51 0.21
CA VAL A 349 3.90 -10.18 1.42
C VAL A 349 2.43 -10.03 1.09
N PHE A 350 1.59 -10.64 1.91
CA PHE A 350 0.14 -10.70 1.73
C PHE A 350 -0.61 -10.28 2.98
N CYS A 351 -1.77 -9.71 2.81
CA CYS A 351 -2.86 -9.74 3.76
C CYS A 351 -3.77 -10.92 3.40
N VAL A 352 -4.10 -11.75 4.37
CA VAL A 352 -4.94 -12.95 4.20
C VAL A 352 -6.19 -12.77 5.04
N GLU A 353 -7.37 -12.82 4.41
CA GLU A 353 -8.65 -12.46 5.02
C GLU A 353 -9.78 -13.41 4.62
N THR A 354 -10.72 -13.61 5.52
CA THR A 354 -11.94 -14.40 5.27
C THR A 354 -13.15 -13.73 5.90
N PRO A 355 -13.51 -12.50 5.48
CA PRO A 355 -14.67 -11.82 6.02
C PRO A 355 -15.98 -12.48 5.60
N TYR A 356 -17.00 -12.35 6.47
CA TYR A 356 -18.37 -12.73 6.17
C TYR A 356 -19.33 -11.62 6.57
N TYR A 357 -20.21 -11.27 5.66
CA TYR A 357 -21.19 -10.19 5.81
C TYR A 357 -22.60 -10.72 5.59
N GLU A 358 -23.52 -10.47 6.54
CA GLU A 358 -24.93 -10.87 6.44
C GLU A 358 -25.83 -9.67 6.78
N HIS A 359 -26.43 -9.08 5.77
CA HIS A 359 -27.33 -7.95 5.96
C HIS A 359 -28.51 -8.33 6.86
N GLY A 360 -28.80 -7.48 7.86
CA GLY A 360 -29.81 -7.73 8.89
C GLY A 360 -29.29 -8.47 10.13
N TRP A 361 -28.04 -8.97 10.08
CA TRP A 361 -27.39 -9.60 11.23
C TRP A 361 -26.12 -8.87 11.66
N GLY A 362 -25.11 -8.81 10.83
CA GLY A 362 -23.79 -8.25 11.13
C GLY A 362 -22.71 -8.86 10.24
N GLY A 363 -21.45 -8.75 10.67
CA GLY A 363 -20.31 -9.29 9.96
C GLY A 363 -19.19 -9.68 10.90
N VAL A 364 -18.37 -10.63 10.47
CA VAL A 364 -17.14 -11.05 11.15
C VAL A 364 -15.98 -11.02 10.18
N GLN A 365 -14.80 -10.71 10.67
CA GLN A 365 -13.59 -10.67 9.84
C GLN A 365 -12.37 -10.98 10.72
N VAL A 366 -11.42 -11.68 10.14
CA VAL A 366 -10.08 -11.87 10.63
C VAL A 366 -9.14 -11.71 9.45
N GLU A 367 -8.04 -11.01 9.66
CA GLU A 367 -7.05 -10.73 8.64
C GLU A 367 -5.68 -10.55 9.25
N ASP A 368 -4.70 -11.19 8.66
CA ASP A 368 -3.32 -11.11 9.08
C ASP A 368 -2.36 -10.84 7.92
N ALA A 369 -1.33 -10.06 8.20
CA ALA A 369 -0.22 -9.85 7.28
C ALA A 369 0.81 -10.98 7.41
N VAL A 370 1.25 -11.54 6.27
CA VAL A 370 2.22 -12.64 6.21
C VAL A 370 3.29 -12.41 5.14
N GLU A 371 4.49 -12.92 5.38
CA GLU A 371 5.61 -12.96 4.43
C GLU A 371 5.84 -14.40 3.97
N ILE A 372 6.06 -14.60 2.69
CA ILE A 372 6.58 -15.85 2.14
C ILE A 372 8.11 -15.83 2.31
N THR A 373 8.63 -16.77 3.10
CA THR A 373 10.07 -16.95 3.31
C THR A 373 10.57 -18.17 2.54
N ALA A 374 11.88 -18.36 2.45
CA ALA A 374 12.46 -19.58 1.84
C ALA A 374 12.03 -20.87 2.57
N ALA A 375 11.70 -20.78 3.86
CA ALA A 375 11.30 -21.93 4.71
C ALA A 375 9.77 -22.15 4.75
N GLY A 376 8.96 -21.24 4.20
CA GLY A 376 7.49 -21.29 4.27
C GLY A 376 6.88 -19.91 4.48
N VAL A 377 5.90 -19.80 5.38
CA VAL A 377 5.22 -18.53 5.70
C VAL A 377 5.62 -18.02 7.08
N ARG A 378 5.75 -16.70 7.23
CA ARG A 378 5.97 -16.02 8.51
C ARG A 378 4.88 -14.96 8.70
N ARG A 379 4.23 -14.93 9.84
CA ARG A 379 3.28 -13.87 10.19
C ARG A 379 4.03 -12.61 10.58
N LEU A 380 3.55 -11.47 10.12
CA LEU A 380 4.02 -10.14 10.50
C LEU A 380 3.17 -9.55 11.64
N THR A 381 1.90 -9.93 11.70
CA THR A 381 0.96 -9.64 12.79
C THR A 381 1.20 -10.60 13.97
N GLN A 382 0.94 -10.14 15.20
CA GLN A 382 1.24 -10.88 16.44
C GLN A 382 0.03 -10.99 17.38
N SER A 383 -1.01 -10.18 17.18
CA SER A 383 -2.21 -10.19 18.04
C SER A 383 -3.00 -11.50 17.88
N SER A 384 -3.76 -11.83 18.92
CA SER A 384 -4.61 -13.02 18.93
C SER A 384 -5.64 -12.98 17.80
N GLN A 385 -5.83 -14.14 17.16
CA GLN A 385 -6.90 -14.38 16.17
C GLN A 385 -8.18 -14.91 16.83
N GLU A 386 -8.23 -15.02 18.15
CA GLU A 386 -9.46 -15.42 18.84
C GLU A 386 -10.47 -14.28 18.87
N LEU A 387 -11.76 -14.63 18.84
CA LEU A 387 -12.84 -13.66 19.03
C LEU A 387 -12.63 -12.91 20.34
N GLN A 388 -12.54 -11.58 20.28
CA GLN A 388 -12.36 -10.77 21.47
C GLN A 388 -13.70 -10.63 22.21
N ILE A 389 -13.76 -11.07 23.45
CA ILE A 389 -14.98 -10.98 24.28
C ILE A 389 -14.76 -9.88 25.30
N LEU A 390 -15.57 -8.83 25.20
CA LEU A 390 -15.55 -7.65 26.07
C LEU A 390 -16.62 -7.78 27.15
N GLY A 391 -16.23 -7.65 28.41
CA GLY A 391 -17.11 -7.81 29.57
C GLY A 391 -17.50 -6.53 30.26
#